data_a60ace30278ebc3d4f53996fcc45606f
#
_entry.id   a60ace30278ebc3d4f53996fcc45606f
#
_cell.length_a   1.000
_cell.length_b   1.000
_cell.length_c   1.000
_cell.angle_alpha   90.00
_cell.angle_beta   90.00
_cell.angle_gamma   90.00
#
_symmetry.space_group_name_H-M   'P 1'
#
loop_
_entity.id
_entity.type
_entity.pdbx_description
1 polymer ?
#
loop_
_entity_poly.entity_id
_entity_poly.type
_entity_poly.pdbx_seq_one_letter_code
_entity_poly.pdbx_strand_id
1 'polypeptide(L)'
;MSAHRSRKKGFTLIELLLALVVFSLAVAMAAGAFWSILRTWNRGGELLEQLHYGEFAMEQLVTALRGAAWFPSKPSAFGFWLDDRGGTSASAANEISWVTSGSAFLPPDSPLQNGLHRISITVEGSGPDRSLVVRAWPHLTESEDVRPSQIESRPVVPQVEGFSCEWYDFEEDRWSQDWETTNSLPKLLRVTLTMQKRKDFDERLQLRRMIPLEVAALLPGTERRDRS
;
A
#
# COMPACT_ATOMS: atom_id res chain seq x y z
N MET A 1 26.81 22.81 83.18
CA MET A 1 26.60 22.76 81.70
C MET A 1 27.26 21.47 81.19
N SER A 2 26.45 20.43 80.91
CA SER A 2 26.96 19.11 80.48
C SER A 2 26.81 18.99 79.02
N ALA A 3 27.89 18.97 78.24
CA ALA A 3 27.87 18.84 76.77
C ALA A 3 27.63 17.40 76.38
N HIS A 4 26.48 17.16 75.83
CA HIS A 4 26.09 15.85 75.31
C HIS A 4 26.84 15.58 73.97
N ARG A 5 27.93 14.83 74.02
CA ARG A 5 28.72 14.39 72.88
C ARG A 5 27.90 13.32 72.11
N SER A 6 27.22 13.74 71.06
CA SER A 6 26.57 12.81 70.08
C SER A 6 27.66 11.90 69.46
N ARG A 7 27.63 10.62 69.77
CA ARG A 7 28.43 9.59 69.05
C ARG A 7 27.97 9.46 67.64
N LYS A 8 28.75 9.93 66.69
CA LYS A 8 28.53 9.65 65.23
C LYS A 8 28.72 8.13 65.02
N LYS A 9 27.64 7.44 64.75
CA LYS A 9 27.69 6.05 64.33
C LYS A 9 28.29 6.01 62.93
N GLY A 10 29.41 5.34 62.71
CA GLY A 10 29.99 5.07 61.39
C GLY A 10 29.25 3.95 60.74
N PHE A 11 29.16 3.99 59.36
CA PHE A 11 28.61 2.90 58.55
C PHE A 11 29.50 1.66 58.68
N THR A 12 28.85 0.49 58.77
CA THR A 12 29.56 -0.79 58.70
C THR A 12 29.85 -1.17 57.25
N LEU A 13 30.93 -1.91 57.02
CA LEU A 13 31.32 -2.39 55.67
C LEU A 13 30.21 -3.25 55.03
N ILE A 14 29.48 -4.02 55.84
CA ILE A 14 28.39 -4.86 55.38
C ILE A 14 27.17 -4.04 54.92
N GLU A 15 26.90 -2.92 55.61
CA GLU A 15 25.80 -2.02 55.26
C GLU A 15 26.06 -1.31 53.92
N LEU A 16 27.33 -0.95 53.66
CA LEU A 16 27.75 -0.37 52.40
C LEU A 16 27.66 -1.38 51.23
N LEU A 17 28.08 -2.65 51.48
CA LEU A 17 27.93 -3.73 50.51
C LEU A 17 26.45 -4.01 50.18
N LEU A 18 25.61 -4.08 51.20
CA LEU A 18 24.17 -4.31 51.00
C LEU A 18 23.52 -3.19 50.22
N ALA A 19 23.85 -1.93 50.54
CA ALA A 19 23.37 -0.76 49.82
C ALA A 19 23.80 -0.79 48.34
N LEU A 20 25.05 -1.20 48.05
CA LEU A 20 25.57 -1.32 46.67
C LEU A 20 24.84 -2.40 45.89
N VAL A 21 24.54 -3.55 46.49
CA VAL A 21 23.77 -4.64 45.86
C VAL A 21 22.36 -4.17 45.55
N VAL A 22 21.66 -3.55 46.49
CA VAL A 22 20.30 -3.03 46.27
C VAL A 22 20.29 -1.96 45.20
N PHE A 23 21.26 -1.03 45.23
CA PHE A 23 21.40 0.00 44.20
C PHE A 23 21.66 -0.60 42.81
N SER A 24 22.56 -1.57 42.69
CA SER A 24 22.86 -2.26 41.43
C SER A 24 21.63 -2.96 40.86
N LEU A 25 20.83 -3.60 41.73
CA LEU A 25 19.58 -4.26 41.31
C LEU A 25 18.56 -3.24 40.81
N ALA A 26 18.41 -2.11 41.50
CA ALA A 26 17.51 -1.04 41.07
C ALA A 26 17.91 -0.45 39.72
N VAL A 27 19.22 -0.21 39.51
CA VAL A 27 19.74 0.27 38.21
C VAL A 27 19.51 -0.76 37.11
N ALA A 28 19.73 -2.06 37.36
CA ALA A 28 19.49 -3.13 36.39
C ALA A 28 18.01 -3.22 35.98
N MET A 29 17.09 -3.11 36.94
CA MET A 29 15.65 -3.07 36.65
C MET A 29 15.25 -1.83 35.83
N ALA A 30 15.76 -0.66 36.20
CA ALA A 30 15.50 0.58 35.47
C ALA A 30 16.03 0.51 34.02
N ALA A 31 17.24 0.00 33.83
CA ALA A 31 17.83 -0.22 32.52
C ALA A 31 16.98 -1.22 31.67
N GLY A 32 16.56 -2.34 32.28
CA GLY A 32 15.69 -3.31 31.60
C GLY A 32 14.36 -2.71 31.14
N ALA A 33 13.71 -1.92 31.97
CA ALA A 33 12.48 -1.21 31.62
C ALA A 33 12.71 -0.21 30.47
N PHE A 34 13.80 0.56 30.53
CA PHE A 34 14.16 1.53 29.50
C PHE A 34 14.38 0.84 28.13
N TRP A 35 15.14 -0.27 28.10
CA TRP A 35 15.36 -1.06 26.89
C TRP A 35 14.06 -1.64 26.31
N SER A 36 13.15 -2.07 27.17
CA SER A 36 11.83 -2.56 26.75
C SER A 36 11.01 -1.46 26.07
N ILE A 37 11.00 -0.26 26.66
CA ILE A 37 10.29 0.90 26.08
C ILE A 37 10.89 1.28 24.72
N LEU A 38 12.21 1.38 24.61
CA LEU A 38 12.88 1.70 23.34
C LEU A 38 12.57 0.68 22.25
N ARG A 39 12.57 -0.61 22.58
CA ARG A 39 12.23 -1.67 21.63
C ARG A 39 10.79 -1.54 21.15
N THR A 40 9.86 -1.27 22.05
CA THR A 40 8.44 -1.07 21.70
C THR A 40 8.24 0.16 20.83
N TRP A 41 8.93 1.25 21.13
CA TRP A 41 8.89 2.49 20.34
C TRP A 41 9.39 2.27 18.91
N ASN A 42 10.54 1.63 18.75
CA ASN A 42 11.10 1.34 17.43
C ASN A 42 10.16 0.46 16.59
N ARG A 43 9.57 -0.59 17.20
CA ARG A 43 8.58 -1.44 16.53
C ARG A 43 7.36 -0.64 16.08
N GLY A 44 6.84 0.22 16.94
CA GLY A 44 5.70 1.08 16.59
C GLY A 44 5.99 2.01 15.43
N GLY A 45 7.16 2.63 15.40
CA GLY A 45 7.60 3.50 14.31
C GLY A 45 7.66 2.79 12.96
N GLU A 46 8.23 1.60 12.95
CA GLU A 46 8.34 0.80 11.73
C GLU A 46 6.97 0.34 11.17
N LEU A 47 6.01 0.01 12.04
CA LEU A 47 4.66 -0.34 11.62
C LEU A 47 3.92 0.86 11.04
N LEU A 48 4.06 2.02 11.68
CA LEU A 48 3.48 3.28 11.19
C LEU A 48 4.01 3.66 9.81
N GLU A 49 5.30 3.45 9.57
CA GLU A 49 5.91 3.71 8.26
C GLU A 49 5.31 2.80 7.17
N GLN A 50 5.19 1.49 7.41
CA GLN A 50 4.54 0.58 6.46
C GLN A 50 3.08 0.94 6.21
N LEU A 51 2.36 1.28 7.27
CA LEU A 51 0.96 1.70 7.17
C LEU A 51 0.85 2.98 6.33
N HIS A 52 1.73 3.95 6.54
CA HIS A 52 1.75 5.19 5.78
C HIS A 52 1.97 4.95 4.27
N TYR A 53 2.98 4.15 3.90
CA TYR A 53 3.23 3.80 2.50
C TYR A 53 2.06 3.03 1.88
N GLY A 54 1.50 2.09 2.61
CA GLY A 54 0.37 1.28 2.14
C GLY A 54 -0.90 2.11 1.95
N GLU A 55 -1.26 2.97 2.90
CA GLU A 55 -2.41 3.87 2.79
C GLU A 55 -2.23 4.88 1.67
N PHE A 56 -1.05 5.46 1.51
CA PHE A 56 -0.73 6.35 0.39
C PHE A 56 -0.98 5.64 -0.96
N ALA A 57 -0.48 4.41 -1.12
CA ALA A 57 -0.71 3.65 -2.35
C ALA A 57 -2.19 3.39 -2.61
N MET A 58 -2.93 3.03 -1.56
CA MET A 58 -4.37 2.77 -1.67
C MET A 58 -5.16 4.02 -2.03
N GLU A 59 -4.83 5.17 -1.48
CA GLU A 59 -5.46 6.45 -1.84
C GLU A 59 -5.18 6.84 -3.29
N GLN A 60 -3.93 6.70 -3.73
CA GLN A 60 -3.56 6.94 -5.13
C GLN A 60 -4.30 5.99 -6.07
N LEU A 61 -4.41 4.71 -5.71
CA LEU A 61 -5.12 3.70 -6.49
C LEU A 61 -6.62 4.01 -6.60
N VAL A 62 -7.26 4.37 -5.50
CA VAL A 62 -8.67 4.80 -5.48
C VAL A 62 -8.87 6.00 -6.38
N THR A 63 -7.97 6.98 -6.31
CA THR A 63 -8.03 8.21 -7.13
C THR A 63 -7.87 7.89 -8.61
N ALA A 64 -6.90 7.04 -8.99
CA ALA A 64 -6.66 6.64 -10.36
C ALA A 64 -7.84 5.83 -10.94
N LEU A 65 -8.41 4.90 -10.16
CA LEU A 65 -9.55 4.09 -10.58
C LEU A 65 -10.84 4.89 -10.69
N ARG A 66 -11.08 5.86 -9.81
CA ARG A 66 -12.22 6.77 -9.94
C ARG A 66 -12.14 7.67 -11.17
N GLY A 67 -10.93 7.98 -11.62
CA GLY A 67 -10.67 8.67 -12.88
C GLY A 67 -10.69 7.77 -14.11
N ALA A 68 -11.10 6.50 -14.00
CA ALA A 68 -11.13 5.57 -15.10
C ALA A 68 -12.03 6.09 -16.23
N ALA A 69 -11.53 6.04 -17.45
CA ALA A 69 -12.22 6.45 -18.65
C ALA A 69 -12.62 5.22 -19.47
N TRP A 70 -13.84 5.24 -20.01
CA TRP A 70 -14.36 4.19 -20.83
C TRP A 70 -15.05 4.73 -22.07
N PHE A 71 -14.78 4.12 -23.22
CA PHE A 71 -15.38 4.48 -24.51
C PHE A 71 -15.95 3.23 -25.18
N PRO A 72 -17.28 3.08 -25.23
CA PRO A 72 -17.93 1.90 -25.83
C PRO A 72 -17.60 1.68 -27.31
N SER A 73 -17.29 2.75 -28.06
CA SER A 73 -16.94 2.67 -29.49
C SER A 73 -15.51 2.17 -29.75
N LYS A 74 -14.64 2.13 -28.72
CA LYS A 74 -13.25 1.68 -28.80
C LYS A 74 -12.88 0.83 -27.58
N PRO A 75 -13.56 -0.31 -27.37
CA PRO A 75 -13.40 -1.09 -26.15
C PRO A 75 -11.97 -1.62 -25.95
N SER A 76 -11.28 -2.01 -27.02
CA SER A 76 -9.89 -2.49 -26.95
C SER A 76 -8.92 -1.42 -26.47
N ALA A 77 -9.11 -0.16 -26.88
CA ALA A 77 -8.25 0.95 -26.47
C ALA A 77 -8.50 1.39 -25.01
N PHE A 78 -9.74 1.23 -24.51
CA PHE A 78 -10.16 1.69 -23.19
C PHE A 78 -10.44 0.54 -22.21
N GLY A 79 -10.30 -0.71 -22.64
CA GLY A 79 -10.60 -1.89 -21.83
C GLY A 79 -9.86 -1.91 -20.48
N PHE A 80 -10.52 -2.48 -19.49
CA PHE A 80 -9.90 -2.86 -18.23
C PHE A 80 -9.28 -4.24 -18.41
N TRP A 81 -8.06 -4.40 -17.94
CA TRP A 81 -7.36 -5.68 -17.96
C TRP A 81 -6.99 -6.08 -16.55
N LEU A 82 -7.24 -7.33 -16.25
CA LEU A 82 -6.84 -7.97 -15.01
C LEU A 82 -6.16 -9.29 -15.41
N ASP A 83 -4.89 -9.38 -15.09
CA ASP A 83 -4.06 -10.56 -15.37
C ASP A 83 -3.55 -11.12 -14.04
N ASP A 84 -3.82 -12.40 -13.81
CA ASP A 84 -3.28 -13.11 -12.66
C ASP A 84 -1.91 -13.70 -13.01
N ARG A 85 -0.87 -13.02 -12.56
CA ARG A 85 0.53 -13.48 -12.73
C ARG A 85 0.94 -14.56 -11.74
N GLY A 86 -0.02 -15.09 -10.98
CA GLY A 86 0.19 -16.16 -10.01
C GLY A 86 0.66 -15.66 -8.64
N GLY A 87 0.99 -16.62 -7.80
CA GLY A 87 1.35 -16.41 -6.41
C GLY A 87 0.30 -16.99 -5.46
N THR A 88 0.58 -16.92 -4.16
CA THR A 88 -0.39 -17.25 -3.11
C THR A 88 -1.19 -16.01 -2.76
N SER A 89 -2.27 -16.16 -2.00
CA SER A 89 -3.08 -15.01 -1.55
C SER A 89 -2.26 -13.91 -0.85
N ALA A 90 -1.15 -14.26 -0.20
CA ALA A 90 -0.25 -13.31 0.44
C ALA A 90 0.80 -12.70 -0.50
N SER A 91 1.18 -13.43 -1.57
CA SER A 91 2.21 -13.05 -2.55
C SER A 91 1.65 -12.91 -3.96
N ALA A 92 0.34 -12.78 -4.11
CA ALA A 92 -0.31 -12.58 -5.40
C ALA A 92 0.33 -11.42 -6.16
N ALA A 93 0.48 -11.59 -7.47
CA ALA A 93 1.08 -10.60 -8.35
C ALA A 93 0.13 -10.29 -9.50
N ASN A 94 -1.12 -9.90 -9.19
CA ASN A 94 -2.02 -9.46 -10.22
C ASN A 94 -1.47 -8.20 -10.92
N GLU A 95 -1.72 -8.09 -12.19
CA GLU A 95 -1.54 -6.86 -12.96
C GLU A 95 -2.90 -6.32 -13.35
N ILE A 96 -3.18 -5.08 -13.03
CA ILE A 96 -4.35 -4.36 -13.49
C ILE A 96 -3.94 -3.22 -14.39
N SER A 97 -4.72 -2.99 -15.47
CA SER A 97 -4.46 -1.88 -16.39
C SER A 97 -5.77 -1.27 -16.89
N TRP A 98 -5.81 0.05 -16.92
CA TRP A 98 -6.97 0.83 -17.40
C TRP A 98 -6.53 2.19 -17.90
N VAL A 99 -7.44 2.89 -18.59
CA VAL A 99 -7.24 4.27 -19.02
C VAL A 99 -7.81 5.21 -17.96
N THR A 100 -7.09 6.24 -17.62
CA THR A 100 -7.50 7.26 -16.64
C THR A 100 -7.14 8.67 -17.10
N SER A 101 -7.86 9.65 -16.59
CA SER A 101 -7.50 11.07 -16.69
C SER A 101 -6.88 11.62 -15.41
N GLY A 102 -6.78 10.80 -14.37
CA GLY A 102 -6.27 11.20 -13.06
C GLY A 102 -4.75 11.32 -13.05
N SER A 103 -4.22 12.28 -12.29
CA SER A 103 -2.76 12.46 -12.11
C SER A 103 -2.14 11.55 -11.06
N ALA A 104 -2.93 10.67 -10.45
CA ALA A 104 -2.45 9.72 -9.44
C ALA A 104 -1.31 8.86 -9.99
N PHE A 105 -0.31 8.62 -9.16
CA PHE A 105 0.92 7.92 -9.50
C PHE A 105 1.82 8.61 -10.54
N LEU A 106 1.43 9.72 -11.14
CA LEU A 106 2.29 10.45 -12.08
C LEU A 106 3.20 11.42 -11.34
N PRO A 107 4.45 11.61 -11.82
CA PRO A 107 5.30 12.70 -11.35
C PRO A 107 4.65 14.06 -11.63
N PRO A 108 4.95 15.11 -10.83
CA PRO A 108 4.39 16.45 -11.02
C PRO A 108 4.71 17.09 -12.37
N ASP A 109 5.78 16.69 -13.02
CA ASP A 109 6.28 17.17 -14.31
C ASP A 109 5.95 16.23 -15.49
N SER A 110 5.14 15.20 -15.24
CA SER A 110 4.78 14.23 -16.28
C SER A 110 3.94 14.89 -17.38
N PRO A 111 4.27 14.69 -18.67
CA PRO A 111 3.45 15.16 -19.79
C PRO A 111 2.07 14.48 -19.85
N LEU A 112 1.89 13.38 -19.12
CA LEU A 112 0.63 12.62 -19.07
C LEU A 112 -0.41 13.23 -18.12
N GLN A 113 -0.05 14.20 -17.28
CA GLN A 113 -0.97 14.79 -16.28
C GLN A 113 -2.21 15.45 -16.87
N ASN A 114 -2.11 15.99 -18.10
CA ASN A 114 -3.16 16.80 -18.70
C ASN A 114 -3.97 16.04 -19.75
N GLY A 115 -3.96 14.71 -19.74
CA GLY A 115 -4.64 13.93 -20.76
C GLY A 115 -4.99 12.50 -20.32
N LEU A 116 -5.69 11.82 -21.22
CA LEU A 116 -5.96 10.41 -21.03
C LEU A 116 -4.67 9.62 -21.25
N HIS A 117 -4.38 8.75 -20.30
CA HIS A 117 -3.26 7.82 -20.38
C HIS A 117 -3.65 6.46 -19.82
N ARG A 118 -2.96 5.43 -20.27
CA ARG A 118 -3.11 4.10 -19.70
C ARG A 118 -2.13 3.93 -18.57
N ILE A 119 -2.58 3.32 -17.51
CA ILE A 119 -1.77 2.96 -16.34
C ILE A 119 -1.82 1.45 -16.13
N SER A 120 -0.72 0.86 -15.71
CA SER A 120 -0.64 -0.53 -15.25
C SER A 120 0.02 -0.56 -13.89
N ILE A 121 -0.54 -1.38 -12.99
CA ILE A 121 -0.06 -1.57 -11.62
C ILE A 121 0.13 -3.05 -11.35
N THR A 122 1.30 -3.40 -10.83
CA THR A 122 1.65 -4.77 -10.42
C THR A 122 2.74 -4.74 -9.35
N VAL A 123 3.15 -5.91 -8.89
CA VAL A 123 4.29 -6.07 -7.97
C VAL A 123 5.46 -6.68 -8.71
N GLU A 124 6.63 -6.07 -8.60
CA GLU A 124 7.87 -6.55 -9.21
C GLU A 124 9.01 -6.63 -8.18
N GLY A 125 10.07 -7.34 -8.58
CA GLY A 125 11.22 -7.59 -7.72
C GLY A 125 11.10 -8.87 -6.91
N SER A 126 12.07 -9.10 -6.05
CA SER A 126 12.15 -10.30 -5.20
C SER A 126 12.70 -9.96 -3.82
N GLY A 127 12.26 -10.71 -2.81
CA GLY A 127 12.71 -10.52 -1.43
C GLY A 127 12.50 -9.07 -0.95
N PRO A 128 13.50 -8.43 -0.31
CA PRO A 128 13.36 -7.10 0.26
C PRO A 128 13.15 -5.98 -0.78
N ASP A 129 13.55 -6.20 -2.03
CA ASP A 129 13.43 -5.23 -3.13
C ASP A 129 12.08 -5.31 -3.85
N ARG A 130 11.18 -6.19 -3.41
CA ARG A 130 9.85 -6.32 -3.98
C ARG A 130 9.01 -5.10 -3.68
N SER A 131 8.45 -4.50 -4.73
CA SER A 131 7.75 -3.21 -4.64
C SER A 131 6.51 -3.19 -5.52
N LEU A 132 5.54 -2.37 -5.15
CA LEU A 132 4.45 -2.00 -6.05
C LEU A 132 5.00 -1.06 -7.11
N VAL A 133 4.81 -1.41 -8.36
CA VAL A 133 5.29 -0.63 -9.50
C VAL A 133 4.15 -0.16 -10.38
N VAL A 134 4.37 0.98 -10.99
CA VAL A 134 3.42 1.61 -11.91
C VAL A 134 4.12 1.87 -13.24
N ARG A 135 3.40 1.60 -14.32
CA ARG A 135 3.73 2.01 -15.68
C ARG A 135 2.65 2.92 -16.21
N ALA A 136 3.01 3.97 -16.91
CA ALA A 136 2.05 4.89 -17.52
C ALA A 136 2.51 5.27 -18.93
N TRP A 137 1.59 5.29 -19.87
CA TRP A 137 1.87 5.67 -21.26
C TRP A 137 0.65 6.32 -21.91
N PRO A 138 0.85 7.11 -23.01
CA PRO A 138 -0.25 7.73 -23.72
C PRO A 138 -1.23 6.67 -24.25
N HIS A 139 -2.54 6.86 -24.01
CA HIS A 139 -3.55 5.87 -24.39
C HIS A 139 -3.76 5.74 -25.93
N LEU A 140 -3.41 6.81 -26.67
CA LEU A 140 -3.50 6.85 -28.15
C LEU A 140 -2.38 6.09 -28.86
N THR A 141 -1.36 5.64 -28.14
CA THR A 141 -0.40 4.68 -28.68
C THR A 141 -1.18 3.41 -28.98
N GLU A 142 -1.24 3.02 -30.26
CA GLU A 142 -2.02 1.87 -30.70
C GLU A 142 -1.67 0.67 -29.80
N SER A 143 -2.67 0.21 -29.06
CA SER A 143 -2.46 -0.70 -27.94
C SER A 143 -1.96 -2.07 -28.34
N GLU A 144 -1.99 -2.39 -29.63
CA GLU A 144 -1.46 -3.64 -30.18
C GLU A 144 0.08 -3.65 -30.24
N ASP A 145 0.72 -2.48 -30.32
CA ASP A 145 2.17 -2.37 -30.45
C ASP A 145 2.92 -2.15 -29.11
N VAL A 146 2.22 -1.75 -28.05
CA VAL A 146 2.85 -1.46 -26.77
C VAL A 146 2.57 -2.57 -25.76
N ARG A 147 3.58 -3.39 -25.50
CA ARG A 147 3.54 -4.34 -24.41
C ARG A 147 3.87 -3.62 -23.09
N PRO A 148 3.08 -3.78 -22.03
CA PRO A 148 3.37 -3.15 -20.72
C PRO A 148 4.79 -3.41 -20.22
N SER A 149 5.35 -4.58 -20.55
CA SER A 149 6.72 -4.96 -20.18
C SER A 149 7.82 -4.11 -20.84
N GLN A 150 7.52 -3.37 -21.91
CA GLN A 150 8.46 -2.47 -22.60
C GLN A 150 8.44 -1.05 -22.01
N ILE A 151 7.45 -0.74 -21.20
CA ILE A 151 7.36 0.56 -20.52
C ILE A 151 8.16 0.49 -19.23
N GLU A 152 8.99 1.51 -19.00
CA GLU A 152 9.75 1.63 -17.77
C GLU A 152 8.83 1.61 -16.55
N SER A 153 9.09 0.67 -15.63
CA SER A 153 8.35 0.57 -14.39
C SER A 153 8.94 1.53 -13.34
N ARG A 154 8.04 2.21 -12.62
CA ARG A 154 8.42 3.07 -11.52
C ARG A 154 7.96 2.47 -10.20
N PRO A 155 8.88 2.20 -9.25
CA PRO A 155 8.50 1.75 -7.92
C PRO A 155 7.80 2.90 -7.18
N VAL A 156 6.67 2.60 -6.56
CA VAL A 156 5.83 3.57 -5.83
C VAL A 156 5.83 3.26 -4.35
N VAL A 157 5.74 1.98 -3.99
CA VAL A 157 5.72 1.53 -2.60
C VAL A 157 6.72 0.39 -2.44
N PRO A 158 7.72 0.57 -1.56
CA PRO A 158 8.68 -0.48 -1.25
C PRO A 158 8.09 -1.52 -0.30
N GLN A 159 8.78 -2.65 -0.17
CA GLN A 159 8.46 -3.69 0.80
C GLN A 159 7.03 -4.26 0.67
N VAL A 160 6.55 -4.40 -0.55
CA VAL A 160 5.27 -5.05 -0.86
C VAL A 160 5.52 -6.53 -1.11
N GLU A 161 4.75 -7.40 -0.47
CA GLU A 161 4.81 -8.84 -0.73
C GLU A 161 3.83 -9.27 -1.80
N GLY A 162 2.63 -8.67 -1.82
CA GLY A 162 1.61 -9.03 -2.79
C GLY A 162 0.62 -7.93 -3.08
N PHE A 163 0.05 -8.02 -4.27
CA PHE A 163 -1.02 -7.19 -4.76
C PHE A 163 -2.05 -8.09 -5.42
N SER A 164 -3.28 -8.09 -4.90
CA SER A 164 -4.39 -8.82 -5.51
C SER A 164 -5.54 -7.89 -5.83
N CYS A 165 -6.16 -8.16 -6.96
CA CYS A 165 -7.37 -7.47 -7.42
C CYS A 165 -8.42 -8.51 -7.78
N GLU A 166 -9.65 -8.27 -7.35
CA GLU A 166 -10.82 -9.09 -7.64
C GLU A 166 -11.95 -8.17 -8.03
N TRP A 167 -12.78 -8.60 -8.95
CA TRP A 167 -14.01 -7.89 -9.31
C TRP A 167 -15.23 -8.67 -8.83
N TYR A 168 -16.31 -7.96 -8.54
CA TYR A 168 -17.56 -8.57 -8.09
C TYR A 168 -18.48 -8.81 -9.28
N ASP A 169 -18.81 -10.09 -9.49
CA ASP A 169 -19.79 -10.51 -10.46
C ASP A 169 -21.18 -10.44 -9.82
N PHE A 170 -21.98 -9.47 -10.30
CA PHE A 170 -23.35 -9.28 -9.81
C PHE A 170 -24.36 -10.31 -10.33
N GLU A 171 -24.01 -11.04 -11.39
CA GLU A 171 -24.87 -12.10 -11.95
C GLU A 171 -24.67 -13.41 -11.18
N GLU A 172 -23.42 -13.73 -10.84
CA GLU A 172 -23.07 -14.96 -10.13
C GLU A 172 -22.92 -14.75 -8.60
N ASP A 173 -23.07 -13.52 -8.12
CA ASP A 173 -22.96 -13.12 -6.69
C ASP A 173 -21.65 -13.58 -6.05
N ARG A 174 -20.54 -13.44 -6.76
CA ARG A 174 -19.22 -13.88 -6.34
C ARG A 174 -18.08 -12.93 -6.73
N TRP A 175 -16.97 -13.04 -6.02
CA TRP A 175 -15.71 -12.39 -6.38
C TRP A 175 -14.95 -13.29 -7.35
N SER A 176 -14.40 -12.69 -8.43
CA SER A 176 -13.58 -13.36 -9.44
C SER A 176 -12.28 -12.60 -9.67
N GLN A 177 -11.23 -13.35 -10.04
CA GLN A 177 -9.92 -12.81 -10.43
C GLN A 177 -9.76 -12.75 -11.97
N ASP A 178 -10.63 -13.41 -12.69
CA ASP A 178 -10.58 -13.49 -14.16
C ASP A 178 -11.52 -12.45 -14.75
N TRP A 179 -10.97 -11.48 -15.46
CA TRP A 179 -11.73 -10.48 -16.20
C TRP A 179 -11.52 -10.66 -17.71
N GLU A 180 -12.39 -11.39 -18.35
CA GLU A 180 -12.32 -11.67 -19.78
C GLU A 180 -13.04 -10.62 -20.65
N THR A 181 -13.84 -9.76 -20.05
CA THR A 181 -14.72 -8.84 -20.77
C THR A 181 -14.00 -7.54 -21.13
N THR A 182 -13.63 -7.39 -22.40
CA THR A 182 -13.04 -6.14 -22.91
C THR A 182 -14.08 -5.06 -23.22
N ASN A 183 -15.38 -5.39 -23.18
CA ASN A 183 -16.47 -4.51 -23.61
C ASN A 183 -17.11 -3.70 -22.48
N SER A 184 -16.60 -3.79 -21.26
CA SER A 184 -17.11 -3.05 -20.12
C SER A 184 -15.99 -2.82 -19.09
N LEU A 185 -16.28 -2.04 -18.07
CA LEU A 185 -15.45 -1.94 -16.86
C LEU A 185 -16.13 -2.69 -15.72
N PRO A 186 -15.36 -3.29 -14.80
CA PRO A 186 -15.92 -3.88 -13.59
C PRO A 186 -16.61 -2.79 -12.75
N LYS A 187 -17.81 -3.08 -12.22
CA LYS A 187 -18.55 -2.11 -11.41
C LYS A 187 -18.00 -1.96 -10.00
N LEU A 188 -17.42 -3.03 -9.47
CA LEU A 188 -16.87 -3.05 -8.12
C LEU A 188 -15.60 -3.88 -8.10
N LEU A 189 -14.53 -3.29 -7.60
CA LEU A 189 -13.24 -3.95 -7.38
C LEU A 189 -12.96 -4.11 -5.89
N ARG A 190 -12.31 -5.21 -5.53
CA ARG A 190 -11.67 -5.41 -4.24
C ARG A 190 -10.18 -5.51 -4.46
N VAL A 191 -9.45 -4.56 -3.92
CA VAL A 191 -7.99 -4.52 -4.00
C VAL A 191 -7.40 -4.81 -2.64
N THR A 192 -6.40 -5.67 -2.61
CA THR A 192 -5.65 -6.00 -1.38
C THR A 192 -4.16 -5.82 -1.64
N LEU A 193 -3.53 -5.02 -0.81
CA LEU A 193 -2.09 -4.81 -0.77
C LEU A 193 -1.54 -5.50 0.49
N THR A 194 -0.62 -6.43 0.31
CA THR A 194 0.04 -7.15 1.40
C THR A 194 1.47 -6.64 1.53
N MET A 195 1.81 -6.09 2.68
CA MET A 195 3.17 -5.64 2.99
C MET A 195 4.04 -6.82 3.41
N GLN A 196 5.35 -6.71 3.20
CA GLN A 196 6.31 -7.74 3.61
C GLN A 196 6.25 -7.99 5.12
N LYS A 197 6.36 -9.28 5.48
CA LYS A 197 6.42 -9.68 6.88
C LYS A 197 7.71 -9.15 7.51
N ARG A 198 7.60 -8.48 8.63
CA ARG A 198 8.75 -8.06 9.46
C ARG A 198 9.08 -9.13 10.50
N LYS A 199 10.34 -9.19 10.90
CA LYS A 199 10.86 -10.20 11.84
C LYS A 199 10.18 -10.17 13.21
N ASP A 200 9.68 -9.00 13.60
CA ASP A 200 9.13 -8.77 14.94
C ASP A 200 7.59 -8.87 15.02
N PHE A 201 6.93 -9.19 13.89
CA PHE A 201 5.47 -9.34 13.81
C PHE A 201 5.11 -10.73 13.29
N ASP A 202 4.11 -11.35 13.91
CA ASP A 202 3.64 -12.66 13.50
C ASP A 202 2.78 -12.61 12.24
N GLU A 203 2.08 -11.50 12.05
CA GLU A 203 1.17 -11.27 10.93
C GLU A 203 1.72 -10.27 9.92
N ARG A 204 1.25 -10.39 8.67
CA ARG A 204 1.50 -9.41 7.61
C ARG A 204 0.46 -8.32 7.67
N LEU A 205 0.87 -7.08 7.45
CA LEU A 205 -0.06 -5.97 7.27
C LEU A 205 -0.76 -6.13 5.91
N GLN A 206 -2.09 -6.22 5.93
CA GLN A 206 -2.93 -6.26 4.75
C GLN A 206 -3.86 -5.04 4.73
N LEU A 207 -3.80 -4.29 3.64
CA LEU A 207 -4.67 -3.16 3.37
C LEU A 207 -5.67 -3.57 2.28
N ARG A 208 -6.95 -3.46 2.58
CA ARG A 208 -8.02 -3.84 1.65
C ARG A 208 -8.97 -2.67 1.41
N ARG A 209 -9.34 -2.46 0.15
CA ARG A 209 -10.34 -1.46 -0.25
C ARG A 209 -11.31 -2.05 -1.25
N MET A 210 -12.57 -1.64 -1.12
CA MET A 210 -13.61 -1.87 -2.12
C MET A 210 -13.82 -0.55 -2.87
N ILE A 211 -13.70 -0.61 -4.20
CA ILE A 211 -13.68 0.57 -5.06
C ILE A 211 -14.78 0.43 -6.09
N PRO A 212 -15.89 1.16 -5.95
CA PRO A 212 -16.88 1.26 -7.01
C PRO A 212 -16.30 2.10 -8.15
N LEU A 213 -16.42 1.60 -9.40
CA LEU A 213 -16.07 2.35 -10.59
C LEU A 213 -17.32 3.06 -11.12
N GLU A 214 -17.45 4.33 -10.77
CA GLU A 214 -18.44 5.22 -11.35
C GLU A 214 -17.95 5.63 -12.74
N VAL A 215 -18.20 4.79 -13.72
CA VAL A 215 -17.84 5.09 -15.09
C VAL A 215 -18.76 6.20 -15.57
N ALA A 216 -18.26 7.43 -15.59
CA ALA A 216 -18.81 8.42 -16.48
C ALA A 216 -18.56 7.89 -17.90
N ALA A 217 -19.58 7.22 -18.48
CA ALA A 217 -19.54 6.89 -19.89
C ALA A 217 -19.34 8.23 -20.62
N LEU A 218 -18.15 8.41 -21.19
CA LEU A 218 -17.89 9.50 -22.13
C LEU A 218 -18.71 9.16 -23.39
N LEU A 219 -20.03 9.25 -23.26
CA LEU A 219 -20.91 9.16 -24.41
C LEU A 219 -20.60 10.36 -25.30
N PRO A 220 -20.27 10.16 -26.57
CA PRO A 220 -20.32 11.26 -27.53
C PRO A 220 -21.73 11.85 -27.39
N GLY A 221 -21.82 13.16 -27.14
CA GLY A 221 -23.00 13.85 -26.68
C GLY A 221 -24.28 13.30 -27.33
N THR A 222 -25.15 12.75 -26.52
CA THR A 222 -26.53 12.56 -26.90
C THR A 222 -27.09 13.96 -27.07
N GLU A 223 -27.10 14.44 -28.33
CA GLU A 223 -27.93 15.57 -28.71
C GLU A 223 -29.31 15.31 -28.10
N ARG A 224 -29.68 16.16 -27.12
CA ARG A 224 -31.05 16.28 -26.71
C ARG A 224 -31.85 16.58 -27.95
N ARG A 225 -32.51 15.59 -28.50
CA ARG A 225 -33.62 15.83 -29.44
C ARG A 225 -34.68 16.55 -28.63
N ASP A 226 -34.68 17.87 -28.72
CA ASP A 226 -35.82 18.69 -28.34
C ASP A 226 -37.01 18.17 -29.16
N ARG A 227 -37.95 17.56 -28.45
CA ARG A 227 -39.28 17.27 -29.00
C ARG A 227 -40.00 18.63 -29.04
N SER A 228 -40.14 19.15 -30.23
CA SER A 228 -41.16 20.13 -30.60
C SER A 228 -42.54 19.48 -30.54
#